data_44b29bbc8feeb6f8c5f0838871acdc0b
#
_entry.id   44b29bbc8feeb6f8c5f0838871acdc0b
#
_cell.length_a   1.000
_cell.length_b   1.000
_cell.length_c   1.000
_cell.angle_alpha   90.00
_cell.angle_beta   90.00
_cell.angle_gamma   90.00
#
_symmetry.space_group_name_H-M   'P 1'
#
loop_
_entity.id
_entity.type
_entity.pdbx_description
1 polymer ?
#
loop_
_entity_poly.entity_id
_entity_poly.type
_entity_poly.pdbx_seq_one_letter_code
_entity_poly.pdbx_strand_id
1 'polypeptide(L)'
;MTVKVKLKIILLSCLLLPLVLIAQDETSKKKALNIFTLGDSNGTFPQSWPKQLQTALPNATVFNISKSGRTIGFLNLGDSSLNSLFVIDENLKKAAEATKDRPFDYIVIDLGTNDGKAVFANRQGEVPQNLERLIQKIKSSPYPAVNNAKIIVISPTPYGTKAEATEKYKGGNKRVKKMSKAFKKVAKRTGCLFVNGYKTPGLNIETMTADGLHLDAEGSRLLIEPVLSLMVK
;
A
#
# COMPACT_ATOMS: atom_id res chain seq x y z
N MET A 1 -28.24 80.63 53.19
CA MET A 1 -28.86 79.89 52.04
C MET A 1 -27.94 78.77 51.64
N THR A 2 -28.27 77.56 52.05
CA THR A 2 -27.40 76.36 51.83
C THR A 2 -28.06 75.50 50.81
N VAL A 3 -27.45 75.38 49.60
CA VAL A 3 -27.92 74.54 48.51
C VAL A 3 -27.34 73.12 48.70
N LYS A 4 -28.22 72.14 48.98
CA LYS A 4 -27.85 70.72 49.03
C LYS A 4 -27.87 70.14 47.63
N VAL A 5 -26.70 69.79 47.14
CA VAL A 5 -26.54 68.99 45.86
C VAL A 5 -26.71 67.52 46.22
N LYS A 6 -27.73 66.86 45.67
CA LYS A 6 -27.94 65.41 45.79
C LYS A 6 -27.17 64.70 44.66
N LEU A 7 -26.12 64.02 45.06
CA LEU A 7 -25.37 63.12 44.15
C LEU A 7 -26.14 61.83 43.94
N LYS A 8 -26.63 61.58 42.71
CA LYS A 8 -27.21 60.31 42.33
C LYS A 8 -26.08 59.37 41.87
N ILE A 9 -25.83 58.35 42.68
CA ILE A 9 -24.93 57.28 42.32
C ILE A 9 -25.70 56.32 41.39
N ILE A 10 -25.30 56.24 40.09
CA ILE A 10 -25.81 55.27 39.15
C ILE A 10 -24.91 54.04 39.29
N LEU A 11 -25.43 52.95 39.89
CA LEU A 11 -24.80 51.67 39.93
C LEU A 11 -24.91 51.06 38.53
N LEU A 12 -23.80 51.02 37.76
CA LEU A 12 -23.67 50.28 36.49
C LEU A 12 -23.31 48.86 36.82
N SER A 13 -24.29 47.96 36.88
CA SER A 13 -24.05 46.53 37.05
C SER A 13 -23.55 45.96 35.72
N CYS A 14 -22.24 45.76 35.59
CA CYS A 14 -21.64 44.99 34.54
C CYS A 14 -22.06 43.51 34.70
N LEU A 15 -23.02 43.05 33.91
CA LEU A 15 -23.30 41.65 33.72
C LEU A 15 -22.10 41.04 32.96
N LEU A 16 -21.19 40.39 33.68
CA LEU A 16 -20.18 39.49 33.14
C LEU A 16 -20.88 38.19 32.72
N LEU A 17 -21.29 38.11 31.46
CA LEU A 17 -21.63 36.83 30.83
C LEU A 17 -20.36 36.02 30.69
N PRO A 18 -20.27 34.81 31.26
CA PRO A 18 -19.14 33.91 30.93
C PRO A 18 -19.27 33.52 29.48
N LEU A 19 -18.33 33.96 28.62
CA LEU A 19 -18.09 33.38 27.34
C LEU A 19 -17.60 31.93 27.59
N VAL A 20 -18.53 30.99 27.56
CA VAL A 20 -18.18 29.58 27.43
C VAL A 20 -17.63 29.41 26.01
N LEU A 21 -16.30 29.44 25.86
CA LEU A 21 -15.63 28.94 24.69
C LEU A 21 -15.95 27.45 24.64
N ILE A 22 -16.96 27.07 23.84
CA ILE A 22 -17.10 25.72 23.37
C ILE A 22 -15.90 25.51 22.42
N ALA A 23 -14.81 25.00 22.98
CA ALA A 23 -13.76 24.37 22.15
C ALA A 23 -14.45 23.24 21.42
N GLN A 24 -14.86 23.48 20.17
CA GLN A 24 -15.18 22.39 19.26
C GLN A 24 -13.88 21.62 19.08
N ASP A 25 -13.83 20.49 19.76
CA ASP A 25 -12.82 19.46 19.52
C ASP A 25 -13.02 18.99 18.07
N GLU A 26 -12.45 19.74 17.14
CA GLU A 26 -12.26 19.29 15.76
C GLU A 26 -11.21 18.18 15.79
N THR A 27 -11.57 17.05 16.39
CA THR A 27 -10.97 15.79 15.99
C THR A 27 -11.35 15.62 14.52
N SER A 28 -10.52 16.18 13.66
CA SER A 28 -10.54 15.96 12.22
C SER A 28 -10.68 14.43 12.03
N LYS A 29 -11.90 13.95 11.78
CA LYS A 29 -12.16 12.55 11.47
C LYS A 29 -11.32 12.25 10.24
N LYS A 30 -10.11 11.71 10.43
CA LYS A 30 -9.25 11.28 9.31
C LYS A 30 -10.12 10.49 8.36
N LYS A 31 -10.25 10.97 7.12
CA LYS A 31 -11.03 10.31 6.07
C LYS A 31 -10.64 8.83 6.03
N ALA A 32 -11.62 7.95 6.19
CA ALA A 32 -11.37 6.52 6.09
C ALA A 32 -10.87 6.19 4.69
N LEU A 33 -9.69 5.61 4.59
CA LEU A 33 -9.06 5.26 3.32
C LEU A 33 -9.73 4.05 2.68
N ASN A 34 -9.77 4.04 1.34
CA ASN A 34 -10.17 2.92 0.53
C ASN A 34 -8.93 2.45 -0.26
N ILE A 35 -8.47 1.23 -0.02
CA ILE A 35 -7.18 0.73 -0.50
C ILE A 35 -7.39 -0.56 -1.29
N PHE A 36 -6.88 -0.58 -2.51
CA PHE A 36 -6.82 -1.78 -3.34
C PHE A 36 -5.41 -2.38 -3.27
N THR A 37 -5.31 -3.69 -3.04
CA THR A 37 -4.03 -4.37 -2.93
C THR A 37 -3.92 -5.50 -3.94
N LEU A 38 -2.79 -5.55 -4.63
CA LEU A 38 -2.43 -6.55 -5.65
C LEU A 38 -1.07 -7.15 -5.29
N GLY A 39 -1.05 -8.42 -4.95
CA GLY A 39 0.16 -9.11 -4.53
C GLY A 39 0.21 -10.58 -4.93
N ASP A 40 1.24 -11.24 -4.48
CA ASP A 40 1.44 -12.69 -4.61
C ASP A 40 1.11 -13.44 -3.32
N SER A 41 1.83 -14.55 -3.01
CA SER A 41 1.62 -15.34 -1.80
C SER A 41 1.84 -14.56 -0.51
N ASN A 42 2.77 -13.60 -0.47
CA ASN A 42 2.97 -12.75 0.69
C ASN A 42 1.75 -11.88 1.03
N GLY A 43 0.80 -11.74 0.10
CA GLY A 43 -0.46 -11.04 0.30
C GLY A 43 -1.66 -11.94 0.67
N THR A 44 -1.48 -13.27 0.81
CA THR A 44 -2.61 -14.21 0.96
C THR A 44 -2.76 -14.82 2.34
N PHE A 45 -1.72 -14.84 3.17
CA PHE A 45 -1.75 -15.46 4.49
C PHE A 45 -2.54 -14.62 5.52
N PRO A 46 -3.02 -15.23 6.62
CA PRO A 46 -3.73 -14.50 7.68
C PRO A 46 -2.94 -13.34 8.29
N GLN A 47 -1.59 -13.44 8.32
CA GLN A 47 -0.67 -12.42 8.82
C GLN A 47 -0.04 -11.57 7.71
N SER A 48 -0.52 -11.67 6.48
CA SER A 48 0.03 -11.02 5.29
C SER A 48 0.05 -9.49 5.38
N TRP A 49 0.87 -8.87 4.56
CA TRP A 49 1.03 -7.41 4.53
C TRP A 49 -0.28 -6.63 4.28
N PRO A 50 -1.27 -7.07 3.45
CA PRO A 50 -2.56 -6.38 3.35
C PRO A 50 -3.35 -6.46 4.66
N LYS A 51 -3.21 -7.56 5.41
CA LYS A 51 -3.85 -7.73 6.71
C LYS A 51 -3.21 -6.82 7.76
N GLN A 52 -1.87 -6.72 7.76
CA GLN A 52 -1.15 -5.77 8.62
C GLN A 52 -1.55 -4.32 8.30
N LEU A 53 -1.71 -4.00 7.01
CA LEU A 53 -2.19 -2.69 6.57
C LEU A 53 -3.59 -2.38 7.11
N GLN A 54 -4.52 -3.34 7.04
CA GLN A 54 -5.86 -3.21 7.62
C GLN A 54 -5.80 -3.03 9.14
N THR A 55 -4.91 -3.76 9.84
CA THR A 55 -4.73 -3.65 11.29
C THR A 55 -4.19 -2.26 11.68
N ALA A 56 -3.21 -1.75 10.94
CA ALA A 56 -2.63 -0.43 11.18
C ALA A 56 -3.58 0.74 10.84
N LEU A 57 -4.55 0.50 9.98
CA LEU A 57 -5.56 1.46 9.53
C LEU A 57 -6.98 0.90 9.78
N PRO A 58 -7.43 0.85 11.04
CA PRO A 58 -8.68 0.15 11.40
C PRO A 58 -9.93 0.72 10.72
N ASN A 59 -9.92 2.01 10.38
CA ASN A 59 -11.00 2.67 9.67
C ASN A 59 -10.91 2.58 8.14
N ALA A 60 -9.82 2.01 7.59
CA ALA A 60 -9.68 1.82 6.16
C ALA A 60 -10.46 0.58 5.68
N THR A 61 -10.81 0.57 4.40
CA THR A 61 -11.27 -0.63 3.70
C THR A 61 -10.13 -1.12 2.82
N VAL A 62 -9.71 -2.37 2.98
CA VAL A 62 -8.67 -3.00 2.14
C VAL A 62 -9.32 -4.07 1.26
N PHE A 63 -9.37 -3.80 -0.05
CA PHE A 63 -9.81 -4.76 -1.06
C PHE A 63 -8.60 -5.50 -1.61
N ASN A 64 -8.41 -6.76 -1.18
CA ASN A 64 -7.22 -7.55 -1.49
C ASN A 64 -7.51 -8.60 -2.57
N ILE A 65 -6.74 -8.55 -3.68
CA ILE A 65 -6.79 -9.53 -4.76
C ILE A 65 -5.47 -10.30 -4.92
N SER A 66 -4.65 -10.35 -3.91
CA SER A 66 -3.42 -11.15 -3.94
C SER A 66 -3.71 -12.60 -4.22
N LYS A 67 -2.82 -13.28 -4.94
CA LYS A 67 -2.95 -14.71 -5.27
C LYS A 67 -1.59 -15.40 -5.23
N SER A 68 -1.49 -16.52 -4.51
CA SER A 68 -0.26 -17.30 -4.41
C SER A 68 0.26 -17.68 -5.80
N GLY A 69 1.57 -17.51 -6.01
CA GLY A 69 2.20 -17.82 -7.30
C GLY A 69 2.08 -16.72 -8.37
N ARG A 70 1.38 -15.60 -8.08
CA ARG A 70 1.17 -14.54 -9.05
C ARG A 70 2.47 -13.86 -9.45
N THR A 71 2.62 -13.66 -10.77
CA THR A 71 3.67 -12.87 -11.42
C THR A 71 3.11 -11.55 -11.95
N ILE A 72 3.99 -10.66 -12.36
CA ILE A 72 3.57 -9.43 -13.06
C ILE A 72 3.08 -9.78 -14.48
N GLY A 73 3.88 -10.56 -15.24
CA GLY A 73 3.57 -10.79 -16.64
C GLY A 73 4.00 -12.15 -17.23
N PHE A 74 4.35 -13.12 -16.39
CA PHE A 74 4.74 -14.45 -16.84
C PHE A 74 3.64 -15.50 -16.59
N LEU A 75 3.60 -16.52 -17.40
CA LEU A 75 2.81 -17.73 -17.14
C LEU A 75 3.55 -18.60 -16.12
N ASN A 76 3.19 -18.47 -14.84
CA ASN A 76 3.75 -19.32 -13.80
C ASN A 76 2.99 -20.64 -13.77
N LEU A 77 3.70 -21.76 -13.86
CA LEU A 77 3.11 -23.11 -13.91
C LEU A 77 2.13 -23.32 -15.10
N GLY A 78 2.23 -22.54 -16.17
CA GLY A 78 1.28 -22.59 -17.29
C GLY A 78 -0.09 -21.96 -17.01
N ASP A 79 -0.32 -21.41 -15.80
CA ASP A 79 -1.60 -20.85 -15.39
C ASP A 79 -1.68 -19.35 -15.72
N SER A 80 -2.56 -18.97 -16.64
CA SER A 80 -2.81 -17.57 -17.03
C SER A 80 -3.43 -16.75 -15.90
N SER A 81 -4.15 -17.38 -14.97
CA SER A 81 -4.73 -16.71 -13.80
C SER A 81 -3.68 -16.20 -12.81
N LEU A 82 -2.44 -16.67 -12.92
CA LEU A 82 -1.28 -16.21 -12.17
C LEU A 82 -0.51 -15.08 -12.87
N ASN A 83 -0.92 -14.67 -14.06
CA ASN A 83 -0.34 -13.54 -14.78
C ASN A 83 -1.18 -12.28 -14.57
N SER A 84 -0.64 -11.28 -13.86
CA SER A 84 -1.39 -10.06 -13.54
C SER A 84 -1.83 -9.31 -14.80
N LEU A 85 -1.04 -9.28 -15.87
CA LEU A 85 -1.40 -8.61 -17.11
C LEU A 85 -2.61 -9.25 -17.81
N PHE A 86 -2.85 -10.55 -17.62
CA PHE A 86 -4.02 -11.25 -18.17
C PHE A 86 -5.30 -10.94 -17.39
N VAL A 87 -5.19 -10.90 -16.05
CA VAL A 87 -6.37 -10.85 -15.19
C VAL A 87 -6.70 -9.45 -14.67
N ILE A 88 -5.85 -8.46 -14.92
CA ILE A 88 -5.99 -7.15 -14.28
C ILE A 88 -7.30 -6.45 -14.66
N ASP A 89 -7.72 -6.50 -15.91
CA ASP A 89 -8.90 -5.79 -16.38
C ASP A 89 -10.18 -6.29 -15.66
N GLU A 90 -10.31 -7.62 -15.51
CA GLU A 90 -11.40 -8.23 -14.74
C GLU A 90 -11.31 -7.88 -13.26
N ASN A 91 -10.11 -7.89 -12.69
CA ASN A 91 -9.91 -7.53 -11.29
C ASN A 91 -10.23 -6.06 -11.01
N LEU A 92 -9.90 -5.14 -11.93
CA LEU A 92 -10.26 -3.72 -11.82
C LEU A 92 -11.77 -3.51 -11.90
N LYS A 93 -12.46 -4.27 -12.75
CA LYS A 93 -13.92 -4.27 -12.81
C LYS A 93 -14.52 -4.70 -11.48
N LYS A 94 -14.10 -5.86 -10.95
CA LYS A 94 -14.56 -6.36 -9.65
C LYS A 94 -14.26 -5.38 -8.50
N ALA A 95 -13.10 -4.74 -8.52
CA ALA A 95 -12.75 -3.73 -7.53
C ALA A 95 -13.66 -2.51 -7.60
N ALA A 96 -13.94 -1.99 -8.79
CA ALA A 96 -14.86 -0.87 -8.99
C ALA A 96 -16.28 -1.19 -8.49
N GLU A 97 -16.78 -2.38 -8.83
CA GLU A 97 -18.09 -2.86 -8.37
C GLU A 97 -18.15 -3.00 -6.83
N ALA A 98 -17.07 -3.52 -6.20
CA ALA A 98 -17.01 -3.72 -4.75
C ALA A 98 -16.99 -2.41 -3.95
N THR A 99 -16.47 -1.33 -4.51
CA THR A 99 -16.45 -0.02 -3.84
C THR A 99 -17.74 0.77 -4.00
N LYS A 100 -18.67 0.28 -4.84
CA LYS A 100 -19.83 1.04 -5.29
C LYS A 100 -19.34 2.38 -5.86
N ASP A 101 -19.79 3.50 -5.33
CA ASP A 101 -19.39 4.83 -5.84
C ASP A 101 -18.17 5.43 -5.13
N ARG A 102 -17.51 4.67 -4.25
CA ARG A 102 -16.39 5.18 -3.47
C ARG A 102 -15.04 4.83 -4.13
N PRO A 103 -14.29 5.83 -4.68
CA PRO A 103 -13.01 5.57 -5.31
C PRO A 103 -11.95 5.09 -4.33
N PHE A 104 -10.97 4.34 -4.83
CA PHE A 104 -9.76 4.00 -4.09
C PHE A 104 -8.87 5.23 -3.93
N ASP A 105 -8.37 5.43 -2.72
CA ASP A 105 -7.35 6.45 -2.43
C ASP A 105 -5.97 5.96 -2.87
N TYR A 106 -5.72 4.65 -2.68
CA TYR A 106 -4.45 4.01 -3.01
C TYR A 106 -4.63 2.64 -3.66
N ILE A 107 -3.69 2.32 -4.56
CA ILE A 107 -3.46 0.97 -5.07
C ILE A 107 -2.04 0.56 -4.69
N VAL A 108 -1.89 -0.53 -3.93
CA VAL A 108 -0.59 -1.04 -3.50
C VAL A 108 -0.26 -2.31 -4.28
N ILE A 109 0.86 -2.30 -4.99
CA ILE A 109 1.34 -3.42 -5.80
C ILE A 109 2.59 -4.00 -5.15
N ASP A 110 2.53 -5.25 -4.69
CA ASP A 110 3.66 -6.03 -4.19
C ASP A 110 3.80 -7.32 -4.99
N LEU A 111 4.52 -7.23 -6.09
CA LEU A 111 4.74 -8.31 -7.06
C LEU A 111 6.23 -8.37 -7.46
N GLY A 112 6.61 -9.50 -8.08
CA GLY A 112 7.95 -9.72 -8.59
C GLY A 112 8.70 -10.87 -7.92
N THR A 113 8.24 -11.33 -6.74
CA THR A 113 8.82 -12.51 -6.09
C THR A 113 8.77 -13.72 -7.03
N ASN A 114 7.62 -14.00 -7.62
CA ASN A 114 7.51 -15.14 -8.55
C ASN A 114 8.20 -14.90 -9.90
N ASP A 115 8.34 -13.64 -10.33
CA ASP A 115 9.11 -13.27 -11.54
C ASP A 115 10.62 -13.50 -11.33
N GLY A 116 11.06 -13.52 -10.07
CA GLY A 116 12.45 -13.83 -9.69
C GLY A 116 12.81 -15.32 -9.74
N LYS A 117 11.90 -16.25 -10.03
CA LYS A 117 12.18 -17.70 -10.14
C LYS A 117 13.23 -18.02 -11.19
N ALA A 118 13.94 -19.12 -11.01
CA ALA A 118 15.00 -19.59 -11.92
C ALA A 118 14.48 -19.83 -13.34
N VAL A 119 13.27 -20.34 -13.48
CA VAL A 119 12.61 -20.58 -14.79
C VAL A 119 12.49 -19.30 -15.64
N PHE A 120 12.47 -18.14 -15.02
CA PHE A 120 12.41 -16.84 -15.71
C PHE A 120 13.74 -16.09 -15.74
N ALA A 121 14.86 -16.77 -15.41
CA ALA A 121 16.19 -16.13 -15.28
C ALA A 121 16.62 -15.38 -16.54
N ASN A 122 16.37 -15.94 -17.71
CA ASN A 122 16.73 -15.37 -19.02
C ASN A 122 15.75 -14.28 -19.51
N ARG A 123 14.65 -14.04 -18.79
CA ARG A 123 13.58 -13.11 -19.16
C ARG A 123 13.49 -11.90 -18.23
N GLN A 124 14.50 -11.68 -17.41
CA GLN A 124 14.46 -10.62 -16.38
C GLN A 124 14.38 -9.20 -16.95
N GLY A 125 14.79 -8.98 -18.20
CA GLY A 125 14.62 -7.72 -18.90
C GLY A 125 13.15 -7.33 -19.17
N GLU A 126 12.25 -8.33 -19.23
CA GLU A 126 10.82 -8.11 -19.45
C GLU A 126 10.09 -7.64 -18.18
N VAL A 127 10.60 -7.97 -16.99
CA VAL A 127 9.90 -7.72 -15.71
C VAL A 127 9.58 -6.23 -15.50
N PRO A 128 10.53 -5.28 -15.66
CA PRO A 128 10.21 -3.86 -15.51
C PRO A 128 9.26 -3.35 -16.60
N GLN A 129 9.30 -3.89 -17.81
CA GLN A 129 8.37 -3.56 -18.90
C GLN A 129 6.96 -4.07 -18.57
N ASN A 130 6.85 -5.28 -18.01
CA ASN A 130 5.58 -5.84 -17.55
C ASN A 130 4.97 -5.01 -16.44
N LEU A 131 5.78 -4.57 -15.46
CA LEU A 131 5.32 -3.66 -14.40
C LEU A 131 4.79 -2.34 -14.97
N GLU A 132 5.51 -1.75 -15.90
CA GLU A 132 5.07 -0.51 -16.54
C GLU A 132 3.75 -0.69 -17.28
N ARG A 133 3.60 -1.78 -18.06
CA ARG A 133 2.34 -2.12 -18.72
C ARG A 133 1.19 -2.34 -17.72
N LEU A 134 1.46 -3.01 -16.60
CA LEU A 134 0.47 -3.22 -15.54
C LEU A 134 -0.01 -1.87 -14.95
N ILE A 135 0.91 -0.96 -14.65
CA ILE A 135 0.61 0.38 -14.16
C ILE A 135 -0.21 1.16 -15.19
N GLN A 136 0.17 1.09 -16.47
CA GLN A 136 -0.55 1.76 -17.55
C GLN A 136 -1.98 1.24 -17.68
N LYS A 137 -2.20 -0.08 -17.64
CA LYS A 137 -3.55 -0.69 -17.64
C LYS A 137 -4.41 -0.17 -16.48
N ILE A 138 -3.84 -0.06 -15.28
CA ILE A 138 -4.54 0.50 -14.11
C ILE A 138 -4.94 1.95 -14.36
N LYS A 139 -4.01 2.78 -14.81
CA LYS A 139 -4.22 4.22 -15.05
C LYS A 139 -5.17 4.52 -16.21
N SER A 140 -5.17 3.67 -17.25
CA SER A 140 -6.08 3.78 -18.38
C SER A 140 -7.39 3.02 -18.22
N SER A 141 -7.63 2.45 -17.04
CA SER A 141 -8.86 1.74 -16.74
C SER A 141 -10.11 2.62 -16.96
N PRO A 142 -11.18 2.10 -17.54
CA PRO A 142 -12.41 2.85 -17.72
C PRO A 142 -13.17 3.13 -16.42
N TYR A 143 -12.68 2.60 -15.29
CA TYR A 143 -13.35 2.71 -13.99
C TYR A 143 -12.78 3.88 -13.17
N PRO A 144 -13.52 5.01 -12.99
CA PRO A 144 -13.05 6.16 -12.20
C PRO A 144 -12.72 5.83 -10.74
N ALA A 145 -13.36 4.79 -10.18
CA ALA A 145 -13.06 4.31 -8.85
C ALA A 145 -11.61 3.81 -8.70
N VAL A 146 -10.94 3.47 -9.78
CA VAL A 146 -9.61 2.83 -9.79
C VAL A 146 -8.54 3.74 -10.42
N ASN A 147 -8.82 4.36 -11.58
CA ASN A 147 -7.81 5.02 -12.41
C ASN A 147 -7.22 6.29 -11.79
N ASN A 148 -7.92 6.91 -10.82
CA ASN A 148 -7.49 8.11 -10.10
C ASN A 148 -6.72 7.81 -8.80
N ALA A 149 -6.60 6.53 -8.41
CA ALA A 149 -5.92 6.14 -7.18
C ALA A 149 -4.40 6.43 -7.27
N LYS A 150 -3.79 6.82 -6.15
CA LYS A 150 -2.33 6.90 -6.04
C LYS A 150 -1.75 5.48 -6.01
N ILE A 151 -0.82 5.17 -6.90
CA ILE A 151 -0.21 3.85 -6.97
C ILE A 151 1.08 3.84 -6.15
N ILE A 152 1.20 2.86 -5.25
CA ILE A 152 2.42 2.55 -4.49
C ILE A 152 2.96 1.21 -5.00
N VAL A 153 4.19 1.21 -5.48
CA VAL A 153 4.89 -0.01 -5.92
C VAL A 153 5.87 -0.42 -4.83
N ILE A 154 5.70 -1.62 -4.30
CA ILE A 154 6.66 -2.28 -3.41
C ILE A 154 7.51 -3.21 -4.27
N SER A 155 8.85 -3.10 -4.19
CA SER A 155 9.72 -4.09 -4.83
C SER A 155 9.79 -5.37 -4.00
N PRO A 156 10.06 -6.55 -4.63
CA PRO A 156 10.19 -7.80 -3.89
C PRO A 156 11.19 -7.70 -2.74
N THR A 157 10.91 -8.41 -1.66
CA THR A 157 11.84 -8.66 -0.55
C THR A 157 13.02 -9.53 -1.00
N PRO A 158 14.13 -9.59 -0.25
CA PRO A 158 15.20 -10.55 -0.53
C PRO A 158 14.69 -11.99 -0.52
N TYR A 159 15.43 -12.89 -1.18
CA TYR A 159 15.30 -14.33 -0.93
C TYR A 159 16.32 -14.73 0.14
N GLY A 160 15.86 -15.48 1.13
CA GLY A 160 16.72 -16.09 2.12
C GLY A 160 17.46 -17.32 1.62
N THR A 161 18.41 -17.78 2.39
CA THR A 161 19.28 -18.93 2.06
C THR A 161 18.48 -20.21 1.82
N LYS A 162 17.41 -20.44 2.59
CA LYS A 162 16.53 -21.62 2.40
C LYS A 162 15.84 -21.61 1.05
N ALA A 163 15.32 -20.47 0.59
CA ALA A 163 14.71 -20.35 -0.72
C ALA A 163 15.76 -20.54 -1.84
N GLU A 164 16.90 -19.86 -1.73
CA GLU A 164 17.99 -19.91 -2.69
C GLU A 164 18.62 -21.32 -2.84
N ALA A 165 18.53 -22.15 -1.80
CA ALA A 165 18.99 -23.53 -1.85
C ALA A 165 18.12 -24.44 -2.75
N THR A 166 16.93 -24.00 -3.15
CA THR A 166 16.06 -24.76 -4.03
C THR A 166 16.32 -24.41 -5.50
N GLU A 167 16.25 -25.38 -6.41
CA GLU A 167 16.40 -25.14 -7.85
C GLU A 167 15.40 -24.10 -8.38
N LYS A 168 14.21 -24.06 -7.80
CA LYS A 168 13.13 -23.13 -8.16
C LYS A 168 13.52 -21.67 -7.98
N TYR A 169 14.29 -21.36 -6.92
CA TYR A 169 14.62 -19.98 -6.54
C TYR A 169 16.10 -19.64 -6.63
N LYS A 170 16.94 -20.59 -7.02
CA LYS A 170 18.38 -20.44 -7.16
C LYS A 170 18.78 -19.19 -7.95
N GLY A 171 19.63 -18.35 -7.37
CA GLY A 171 20.04 -17.06 -7.94
C GLY A 171 18.96 -15.97 -7.93
N GLY A 172 17.81 -16.23 -7.26
CA GLY A 172 16.68 -15.32 -7.19
C GLY A 172 16.98 -14.04 -6.41
N ASN A 173 17.76 -14.12 -5.33
CA ASN A 173 18.13 -12.96 -4.55
C ASN A 173 18.86 -11.90 -5.39
N LYS A 174 19.78 -12.35 -6.27
CA LYS A 174 20.45 -11.44 -7.23
C LYS A 174 19.46 -10.82 -8.23
N ARG A 175 18.47 -11.61 -8.68
CA ARG A 175 17.43 -11.13 -9.61
C ARG A 175 16.52 -10.09 -8.95
N VAL A 176 15.95 -10.37 -7.77
CA VAL A 176 15.06 -9.43 -7.07
C VAL A 176 15.79 -8.17 -6.62
N LYS A 177 17.09 -8.26 -6.28
CA LYS A 177 17.94 -7.07 -6.03
C LYS A 177 18.03 -6.14 -7.25
N LYS A 178 18.17 -6.71 -8.45
CA LYS A 178 18.16 -5.94 -9.71
C LYS A 178 16.77 -5.40 -10.01
N MET A 179 15.71 -6.19 -9.78
CA MET A 179 14.32 -5.75 -9.93
C MET A 179 14.01 -4.54 -9.06
N SER A 180 14.43 -4.52 -7.78
CA SER A 180 14.18 -3.38 -6.90
C SER A 180 14.70 -2.07 -7.48
N LYS A 181 15.92 -2.09 -8.07
CA LYS A 181 16.47 -0.91 -8.75
C LYS A 181 15.67 -0.52 -10.00
N ALA A 182 15.21 -1.51 -10.77
CA ALA A 182 14.41 -1.29 -11.98
C ALA A 182 13.02 -0.75 -11.63
N PHE A 183 12.36 -1.29 -10.62
CA PHE A 183 11.05 -0.84 -10.15
C PHE A 183 11.05 0.60 -9.66
N LYS A 184 12.12 1.03 -8.95
CA LYS A 184 12.30 2.44 -8.59
C LYS A 184 12.29 3.35 -9.83
N LYS A 185 12.95 2.93 -10.92
CA LYS A 185 12.98 3.70 -12.18
C LYS A 185 11.61 3.72 -12.86
N VAL A 186 10.91 2.56 -12.88
CA VAL A 186 9.54 2.47 -13.42
C VAL A 186 8.60 3.37 -12.63
N ALA A 187 8.59 3.27 -11.30
CA ALA A 187 7.74 4.09 -10.44
C ALA A 187 7.96 5.58 -10.67
N LYS A 188 9.23 6.03 -10.74
CA LYS A 188 9.57 7.43 -11.07
C LYS A 188 9.00 7.86 -12.43
N ARG A 189 9.20 7.03 -13.47
CA ARG A 189 8.78 7.34 -14.84
C ARG A 189 7.25 7.36 -14.99
N THR A 190 6.57 6.51 -14.24
CA THR A 190 5.10 6.40 -14.26
C THR A 190 4.41 7.28 -13.22
N GLY A 191 5.13 8.10 -12.44
CA GLY A 191 4.56 8.95 -11.40
C GLY A 191 3.93 8.16 -10.24
N CYS A 192 4.45 6.95 -9.95
CA CYS A 192 4.04 6.14 -8.81
C CYS A 192 4.95 6.38 -7.60
N LEU A 193 4.41 6.16 -6.40
CA LEU A 193 5.19 6.09 -5.17
C LEU A 193 5.96 4.76 -5.14
N PHE A 194 7.10 4.73 -4.45
CA PHE A 194 7.96 3.56 -4.41
C PHE A 194 8.40 3.21 -2.98
N VAL A 195 8.25 1.94 -2.64
CA VAL A 195 8.79 1.32 -1.42
C VAL A 195 9.83 0.28 -1.80
N ASN A 196 11.01 0.37 -1.19
CA ASN A 196 12.08 -0.58 -1.44
C ASN A 196 11.95 -1.82 -0.53
N GLY A 197 11.12 -2.78 -0.90
CA GLY A 197 10.93 -4.01 -0.16
C GLY A 197 12.22 -4.84 0.03
N TYR A 198 13.15 -4.75 -0.94
CA TYR A 198 14.46 -5.40 -0.82
C TYR A 198 15.33 -4.85 0.32
N LYS A 199 15.08 -3.61 0.76
CA LYS A 199 15.83 -2.91 1.82
C LYS A 199 14.89 -2.36 2.89
N THR A 200 13.83 -3.09 3.23
CA THR A 200 12.94 -2.72 4.32
C THR A 200 13.74 -2.64 5.63
N PRO A 201 13.72 -1.50 6.34
CA PRO A 201 14.43 -1.37 7.61
C PRO A 201 13.97 -2.41 8.63
N GLY A 202 14.92 -3.05 9.29
CA GLY A 202 14.65 -4.06 10.32
C GLY A 202 14.21 -5.44 9.81
N LEU A 203 13.85 -5.57 8.53
CA LEU A 203 13.44 -6.87 7.97
C LEU A 203 14.66 -7.78 7.77
N ASN A 204 14.62 -8.93 8.43
CA ASN A 204 15.59 -10.01 8.27
C ASN A 204 14.91 -11.25 7.69
N ILE A 205 15.15 -11.52 6.42
CA ILE A 205 14.52 -12.63 5.69
C ILE A 205 14.86 -14.00 6.26
N GLU A 206 16.03 -14.15 6.91
CA GLU A 206 16.47 -15.43 7.47
C GLU A 206 15.73 -15.81 8.77
N THR A 207 15.27 -14.82 9.53
CA THR A 207 14.60 -15.03 10.82
C THR A 207 13.10 -14.75 10.78
N MET A 208 12.64 -13.95 9.82
CA MET A 208 11.22 -13.54 9.67
C MET A 208 10.49 -14.33 8.58
N THR A 209 11.04 -15.47 8.16
CA THR A 209 10.41 -16.43 7.26
C THR A 209 10.74 -17.84 7.67
N ALA A 210 9.82 -18.78 7.46
CA ALA A 210 10.11 -20.19 7.70
C ALA A 210 10.89 -20.83 6.53
N ASP A 211 10.68 -20.34 5.32
CA ASP A 211 11.18 -20.93 4.06
C ASP A 211 12.15 -20.02 3.28
N GLY A 212 12.48 -18.86 3.81
CA GLY A 212 13.32 -17.86 3.15
C GLY A 212 12.59 -17.02 2.11
N LEU A 213 11.23 -17.03 2.09
CA LEU A 213 10.43 -16.35 1.08
C LEU A 213 9.17 -15.69 1.64
N HIS A 214 8.40 -16.44 2.46
CA HIS A 214 7.11 -16.00 2.95
C HIS A 214 7.25 -15.34 4.32
N LEU A 215 6.94 -14.06 4.38
CA LEU A 215 7.06 -13.26 5.59
C LEU A 215 6.09 -13.74 6.68
N ASP A 216 6.57 -13.78 7.89
CA ASP A 216 5.74 -13.90 9.09
C ASP A 216 4.98 -12.59 9.40
N ALA A 217 4.30 -12.54 10.53
CA ALA A 217 3.55 -11.36 10.94
C ALA A 217 4.43 -10.12 11.12
N GLU A 218 5.60 -10.29 11.72
CA GLU A 218 6.54 -9.19 11.98
C GLU A 218 7.19 -8.70 10.69
N GLY A 219 7.66 -9.60 9.83
CA GLY A 219 8.20 -9.24 8.51
C GLY A 219 7.17 -8.50 7.65
N SER A 220 5.91 -8.97 7.67
CA SER A 220 4.79 -8.32 6.99
C SER A 220 4.49 -6.94 7.56
N ARG A 221 4.56 -6.76 8.88
CA ARG A 221 4.39 -5.48 9.58
C ARG A 221 5.48 -4.49 9.19
N LEU A 222 6.74 -4.90 9.21
CA LEU A 222 7.87 -4.05 8.82
C LEU A 222 7.79 -3.64 7.34
N LEU A 223 7.32 -4.53 6.46
CA LEU A 223 7.17 -4.23 5.03
C LEU A 223 6.19 -3.09 4.77
N ILE A 224 5.13 -2.96 5.58
CA ILE A 224 4.10 -1.93 5.36
C ILE A 224 4.40 -0.60 6.07
N GLU A 225 5.35 -0.50 6.98
CA GLU A 225 5.67 0.77 7.64
C GLU A 225 6.02 1.92 6.68
N PRO A 226 6.89 1.70 5.66
CA PRO A 226 7.15 2.71 4.64
C PRO A 226 5.90 3.03 3.80
N VAL A 227 5.00 2.06 3.60
CA VAL A 227 3.74 2.27 2.87
C VAL A 227 2.83 3.21 3.66
N LEU A 228 2.66 2.95 4.96
CA LEU A 228 1.89 3.81 5.88
C LEU A 228 2.43 5.24 5.89
N SER A 229 3.75 5.40 5.93
CA SER A 229 4.41 6.72 5.90
C SER A 229 4.12 7.51 4.61
N LEU A 230 3.82 6.83 3.49
CA LEU A 230 3.42 7.46 2.23
C LEU A 230 1.92 7.82 2.18
N MET A 231 1.09 7.16 2.97
CA MET A 231 -0.37 7.36 2.99
C MET A 231 -0.81 8.50 3.92
N VAL A 232 0.02 8.84 4.91
CA VAL A 232 -0.31 9.85 5.95
C VAL A 232 0.14 11.27 5.55
N LYS A 233 0.86 11.40 4.43
CA LYS A 233 1.26 12.69 3.86
C LYS A 233 0.21 13.18 2.88
#